data_184d568bca9c7c902bc64b23606b6f0e
#
_entry.id   184d568bca9c7c902bc64b23606b6f0e
#
_cell.length_a   1.000
_cell.length_b   1.000
_cell.length_c   1.000
_cell.angle_alpha   90.00
_cell.angle_beta   90.00
_cell.angle_gamma   90.00
#
_symmetry.space_group_name_H-M   'P 1'
#
loop_
_entity.id
_entity.type
_entity.pdbx_description
1 polymer ?
#
loop_
_entity_poly.entity_id
_entity_poly.type
_entity_poly.pdbx_seq_one_letter_code
_entity_poly.pdbx_strand_id
1 'polypeptide(L)'
;MTAFRSICQAAARTSDPATPKVLSIHTVRAANSCLDILEETGCLRRCRCVFHWFSGSSDELHRAVQANCWFSVNEMMLRTRRGREYARQLPLAQLLTETDLPPHAGEPFSAIAIQESLERTIGAVAAIRRLNPEELRKTLATNARALLSSPLS
;
A
#
# COMPACT_ATOMS: atom_id res chain seq x y z
N MET A 1 7.39 -4.49 -18.39
CA MET A 1 7.60 -5.59 -17.41
C MET A 1 9.09 -5.90 -17.16
N THR A 2 9.99 -5.77 -18.15
CA THR A 2 11.45 -6.05 -17.98
C THR A 2 12.10 -5.16 -16.90
N ALA A 3 11.85 -3.85 -16.93
CA ALA A 3 12.41 -2.92 -15.94
C ALA A 3 11.94 -3.24 -14.52
N PHE A 4 10.64 -3.51 -14.31
CA PHE A 4 10.10 -3.89 -13.01
C PHE A 4 10.75 -5.17 -12.48
N ARG A 5 10.92 -6.18 -13.33
CA ARG A 5 11.63 -7.42 -12.97
C ARG A 5 13.07 -7.15 -12.51
N SER A 6 13.81 -6.32 -13.23
CA SER A 6 15.19 -5.97 -12.87
C SER A 6 15.28 -5.24 -11.53
N ILE A 7 14.32 -4.32 -11.26
CA ILE A 7 14.20 -3.63 -9.97
C ILE A 7 13.93 -4.64 -8.86
N CYS A 8 12.96 -5.54 -9.05
CA CYS A 8 12.62 -6.57 -8.06
C CYS A 8 13.81 -7.49 -7.77
N GLN A 9 14.53 -7.95 -8.80
CA GLN A 9 15.74 -8.76 -8.63
C GLN A 9 16.81 -8.02 -7.82
N ALA A 10 17.07 -6.75 -8.16
CA ALA A 10 18.03 -5.93 -7.43
C ALA A 10 17.61 -5.71 -5.98
N ALA A 11 16.34 -5.37 -5.74
CA ALA A 11 15.80 -5.18 -4.41
C ALA A 11 15.91 -6.45 -3.56
N ALA A 12 15.46 -7.59 -4.08
CA ALA A 12 15.53 -8.86 -3.37
C ALA A 12 16.98 -9.27 -3.03
N ARG A 13 17.92 -9.07 -3.96
CA ARG A 13 19.33 -9.40 -3.76
C ARG A 13 20.01 -8.53 -2.70
N THR A 14 19.61 -7.27 -2.58
CA THR A 14 20.24 -6.28 -1.69
C THR A 14 19.43 -5.94 -0.46
N SER A 15 18.30 -6.62 -0.22
CA SER A 15 17.48 -6.44 0.96
C SER A 15 18.08 -7.20 2.15
N ASP A 16 18.15 -6.53 3.29
CA ASP A 16 18.54 -7.12 4.57
C ASP A 16 17.28 -7.58 5.32
N PRO A 17 17.18 -8.83 5.77
CA PRO A 17 16.03 -9.30 6.56
C PRO A 17 15.78 -8.50 7.85
N ALA A 18 16.83 -7.95 8.47
CA ALA A 18 16.69 -7.11 9.66
C ALA A 18 16.11 -5.72 9.35
N THR A 19 16.41 -5.20 8.17
CA THR A 19 15.95 -3.90 7.67
C THR A 19 15.48 -4.03 6.20
N PRO A 20 14.35 -4.70 5.98
CA PRO A 20 13.91 -5.05 4.64
C PRO A 20 13.56 -3.81 3.81
N LYS A 21 13.93 -3.85 2.53
CA LYS A 21 13.53 -2.81 1.58
C LYS A 21 12.03 -2.78 1.41
N VAL A 22 11.48 -1.58 1.31
CA VAL A 22 10.06 -1.34 0.98
C VAL A 22 9.96 -1.00 -0.50
N LEU A 23 9.08 -1.69 -1.20
CA LEU A 23 8.71 -1.41 -2.59
C LEU A 23 7.28 -0.88 -2.62
N SER A 24 7.11 0.39 -2.96
CA SER A 24 5.79 0.96 -3.27
C SER A 24 5.50 0.74 -4.75
N ILE A 25 4.41 0.04 -5.05
CA ILE A 25 4.11 -0.50 -6.37
C ILE A 25 2.80 0.08 -6.88
N HIS A 26 2.89 0.83 -7.98
CA HIS A 26 1.71 1.30 -8.71
C HIS A 26 1.30 0.27 -9.76
N THR A 27 0.03 -0.17 -9.73
CA THR A 27 -0.48 -1.15 -10.68
C THR A 27 -1.78 -0.68 -11.33
N VAL A 28 -1.75 -0.55 -12.65
CA VAL A 28 -2.97 -0.31 -13.43
C VAL A 28 -3.17 -1.52 -14.34
N ARG A 29 -4.21 -2.32 -14.06
CA ARG A 29 -4.55 -3.54 -14.81
C ARG A 29 -3.38 -4.53 -14.95
N ALA A 30 -2.49 -4.59 -13.97
CA ALA A 30 -1.27 -5.39 -14.01
C ALA A 30 -0.96 -6.11 -12.68
N ALA A 31 -1.93 -6.20 -11.77
CA ALA A 31 -1.68 -6.72 -10.41
C ALA A 31 -1.17 -8.16 -10.43
N ASN A 32 -1.80 -9.07 -11.21
CA ASN A 32 -1.33 -10.45 -11.34
C ASN A 32 0.09 -10.54 -11.88
N SER A 33 0.38 -9.84 -12.98
CA SER A 33 1.74 -9.85 -13.56
C SER A 33 2.79 -9.26 -12.63
N CYS A 34 2.41 -8.27 -11.81
CA CYS A 34 3.31 -7.74 -10.77
C CYS A 34 3.54 -8.78 -9.67
N LEU A 35 2.49 -9.45 -9.20
CA LEU A 35 2.59 -10.51 -8.20
C LEU A 35 3.44 -11.68 -8.68
N ASP A 36 3.28 -12.13 -9.94
CA ASP A 36 4.11 -13.16 -10.55
C ASP A 36 5.61 -12.78 -10.49
N ILE A 37 5.94 -11.55 -10.88
CA ILE A 37 7.31 -11.05 -10.84
C ILE A 37 7.84 -10.95 -9.41
N LEU A 38 7.05 -10.46 -8.47
CA LEU A 38 7.45 -10.36 -7.05
C LEU A 38 7.75 -11.73 -6.45
N GLU A 39 6.94 -12.74 -6.80
CA GLU A 39 7.11 -14.11 -6.37
C GLU A 39 8.36 -14.75 -7.00
N GLU A 40 8.48 -14.73 -8.35
CA GLU A 40 9.60 -15.28 -9.11
C GLU A 40 10.95 -14.68 -8.73
N THR A 41 10.99 -13.38 -8.41
CA THR A 41 12.22 -12.69 -8.01
C THR A 41 12.58 -12.86 -6.54
N GLY A 42 11.69 -13.45 -5.74
CA GLY A 42 11.85 -13.60 -4.30
C GLY A 42 11.58 -12.33 -3.49
N CYS A 43 11.05 -11.27 -4.11
CA CYS A 43 10.73 -10.01 -3.42
C CYS A 43 9.73 -10.22 -2.27
N LEU A 44 8.72 -11.08 -2.44
CA LEU A 44 7.73 -11.35 -1.40
C LEU A 44 8.35 -11.92 -0.10
N ARG A 45 9.51 -12.57 -0.20
CA ARG A 45 10.22 -13.16 0.95
C ARG A 45 11.32 -12.26 1.51
N ARG A 46 11.78 -11.27 0.76
CA ARG A 46 12.96 -10.47 1.13
C ARG A 46 12.68 -8.98 1.26
N CYS A 47 11.55 -8.52 0.78
CA CYS A 47 11.16 -7.12 0.78
C CYS A 47 9.73 -6.98 1.31
N ARG A 48 9.36 -5.78 1.69
CA ARG A 48 7.98 -5.40 1.98
C ARG A 48 7.38 -4.76 0.75
N CYS A 49 6.32 -5.38 0.22
CA CYS A 49 5.63 -4.91 -0.98
C CYS A 49 4.36 -4.17 -0.58
N VAL A 50 4.24 -2.93 -1.01
CA VAL A 50 3.06 -2.08 -0.79
C VAL A 50 2.40 -1.84 -2.13
N PHE A 51 1.16 -2.24 -2.30
CA PHE A 51 0.33 -1.82 -3.42
C PHE A 51 -0.27 -0.46 -3.11
N HIS A 52 0.22 0.55 -3.80
CA HIS A 52 -0.27 1.90 -3.76
C HIS A 52 -1.52 2.01 -4.64
N TRP A 53 -2.62 2.54 -4.06
CA TRP A 53 -3.90 2.71 -4.76
C TRP A 53 -4.30 1.46 -5.58
N PHE A 54 -4.47 0.34 -4.91
CA PHE A 54 -4.80 -0.91 -5.57
C PHE A 54 -6.09 -0.83 -6.39
N SER A 55 -6.03 -1.22 -7.66
CA SER A 55 -7.14 -1.14 -8.61
C SER A 55 -7.45 -2.46 -9.36
N GLY A 56 -6.83 -3.56 -8.94
CA GLY A 56 -7.04 -4.89 -9.51
C GLY A 56 -8.44 -5.49 -9.26
N SER A 57 -8.63 -6.75 -9.64
CA SER A 57 -9.83 -7.55 -9.34
C SER A 57 -9.85 -8.00 -7.86
N SER A 58 -10.98 -8.55 -7.41
CA SER A 58 -11.08 -9.12 -6.06
C SER A 58 -10.19 -10.33 -5.87
N ASP A 59 -10.00 -11.15 -6.89
CA ASP A 59 -9.12 -12.33 -6.84
C ASP A 59 -7.65 -11.89 -6.74
N GLU A 60 -7.26 -10.85 -7.49
CA GLU A 60 -5.92 -10.25 -7.39
C GLU A 60 -5.68 -9.63 -6.02
N LEU A 61 -6.70 -8.96 -5.44
CA LEU A 61 -6.62 -8.44 -4.08
C LEU A 61 -6.41 -9.57 -3.06
N HIS A 62 -7.20 -10.62 -3.17
CA HIS A 62 -7.09 -11.78 -2.29
C HIS A 62 -5.69 -12.41 -2.37
N ARG A 63 -5.17 -12.62 -3.60
CA ARG A 63 -3.82 -13.14 -3.82
C ARG A 63 -2.75 -12.24 -3.18
N ALA A 64 -2.86 -10.92 -3.35
CA ALA A 64 -1.92 -9.98 -2.76
C ALA A 64 -1.98 -9.97 -1.22
N VAL A 65 -3.17 -10.09 -0.64
CA VAL A 65 -3.37 -10.22 0.82
C VAL A 65 -2.70 -11.51 1.34
N GLN A 66 -2.91 -12.64 0.67
CA GLN A 66 -2.28 -13.92 1.04
C GLN A 66 -0.76 -13.91 0.89
N ALA A 67 -0.24 -13.11 -0.03
CA ALA A 67 1.19 -12.86 -0.20
C ALA A 67 1.78 -11.87 0.83
N ASN A 68 1.04 -11.50 1.87
CA ASN A 68 1.43 -10.53 2.91
C ASN A 68 1.84 -9.14 2.36
N CYS A 69 1.25 -8.74 1.23
CA CYS A 69 1.44 -7.38 0.72
C CYS A 69 0.70 -6.36 1.59
N TRP A 70 1.21 -5.15 1.63
CA TRP A 70 0.59 -3.99 2.26
C TRP A 70 -0.21 -3.20 1.22
N PHE A 71 -1.14 -2.38 1.69
CA PHE A 71 -2.02 -1.60 0.81
C PHE A 71 -2.17 -0.19 1.35
N SER A 72 -1.84 0.80 0.53
CA SER A 72 -2.10 2.19 0.88
C SER A 72 -3.35 2.71 0.16
N VAL A 73 -4.14 3.45 0.92
CA VAL A 73 -5.45 3.99 0.51
C VAL A 73 -5.39 5.51 0.55
N ASN A 74 -5.95 6.16 -0.47
CA ASN A 74 -6.07 7.60 -0.59
C ASN A 74 -7.51 8.04 -0.87
N GLU A 75 -7.77 9.36 -0.80
CA GLU A 75 -9.09 9.93 -1.05
C GLU A 75 -9.64 9.58 -2.44
N MET A 76 -8.79 9.56 -3.47
CA MET A 76 -9.22 9.30 -4.85
C MET A 76 -9.67 7.86 -5.04
N MET A 77 -8.97 6.89 -4.42
CA MET A 77 -9.41 5.50 -4.38
C MET A 77 -10.81 5.39 -3.76
N LEU A 78 -11.06 6.09 -2.66
CA LEU A 78 -12.32 6.04 -1.92
C LEU A 78 -13.50 6.73 -2.63
N ARG A 79 -13.27 7.50 -3.70
CA ARG A 79 -14.35 8.04 -4.55
C ARG A 79 -15.06 6.94 -5.35
N THR A 80 -14.42 5.81 -5.58
CA THR A 80 -14.98 4.70 -6.33
C THR A 80 -15.70 3.69 -5.41
N ARG A 81 -16.76 3.04 -5.92
CA ARG A 81 -17.45 1.97 -5.18
C ARG A 81 -16.48 0.82 -4.86
N ARG A 82 -15.66 0.43 -5.83
CA ARG A 82 -14.66 -0.64 -5.68
C ARG A 82 -13.61 -0.29 -4.63
N GLY A 83 -13.06 0.93 -4.66
CA GLY A 83 -12.08 1.37 -3.69
C GLY A 83 -12.61 1.39 -2.26
N ARG A 84 -13.87 1.81 -2.05
CA ARG A 84 -14.53 1.72 -0.74
C ARG A 84 -14.72 0.29 -0.28
N GLU A 85 -15.07 -0.62 -1.20
CA GLU A 85 -15.22 -2.03 -0.86
C GLU A 85 -13.86 -2.65 -0.49
N TYR A 86 -12.81 -2.35 -1.20
CA TYR A 86 -11.46 -2.79 -0.85
C TYR A 86 -11.00 -2.21 0.49
N ALA A 87 -11.22 -0.92 0.74
CA ALA A 87 -10.95 -0.32 2.03
C ALA A 87 -11.71 -0.98 3.18
N ARG A 88 -12.90 -1.57 2.92
CA ARG A 88 -13.68 -2.35 3.90
C ARG A 88 -13.07 -3.73 4.14
N GLN A 89 -12.63 -4.43 3.10
CA GLN A 89 -12.25 -5.85 3.14
C GLN A 89 -10.78 -6.08 3.51
N LEU A 90 -9.89 -5.15 3.19
CA LEU A 90 -8.46 -5.27 3.47
C LEU A 90 -8.18 -5.58 4.95
N PRO A 91 -7.27 -6.51 5.27
CA PRO A 91 -6.88 -6.76 6.65
C PRO A 91 -6.34 -5.46 7.29
N LEU A 92 -6.85 -5.14 8.48
CA LEU A 92 -6.46 -3.89 9.16
C LEU A 92 -4.94 -3.84 9.43
N ALA A 93 -4.30 -4.98 9.69
CA ALA A 93 -2.87 -5.08 9.91
C ALA A 93 -1.99 -4.86 8.65
N GLN A 94 -2.59 -4.86 7.46
CA GLN A 94 -1.90 -4.60 6.19
C GLN A 94 -2.29 -3.26 5.56
N LEU A 95 -3.08 -2.45 6.29
CA LEU A 95 -3.62 -1.19 5.79
C LEU A 95 -2.71 -0.02 6.14
N LEU A 96 -2.50 0.85 5.15
CA LEU A 96 -1.78 2.12 5.24
C LEU A 96 -2.63 3.23 4.63
N THR A 97 -2.23 4.48 4.83
CA THR A 97 -2.81 5.64 4.15
C THR A 97 -1.74 6.41 3.40
N GLU A 98 -2.17 7.09 2.36
CA GLU A 98 -1.34 7.93 1.49
C GLU A 98 -2.15 9.10 0.93
N THR A 99 -1.55 9.97 0.14
CA THR A 99 -2.24 11.09 -0.50
C THR A 99 -2.16 11.09 -2.01
N ASP A 100 -1.05 10.65 -2.58
CA ASP A 100 -0.68 10.81 -4.00
C ASP A 100 -0.66 12.29 -4.45
N LEU A 101 -0.35 13.21 -3.51
CA LEU A 101 -0.26 14.65 -3.76
C LEU A 101 1.21 15.09 -3.98
N PRO A 102 1.42 16.11 -4.80
CA PRO A 102 0.46 16.79 -5.68
C PRO A 102 0.10 15.91 -6.89
N PRO A 103 -1.14 16.01 -7.44
CA PRO A 103 -1.62 15.12 -8.50
C PRO A 103 -0.94 15.37 -9.86
N HIS A 104 -0.32 16.53 -10.05
CA HIS A 104 0.35 16.89 -11.29
C HIS A 104 1.75 17.49 -11.04
N ALA A 105 2.67 17.19 -11.96
CA ALA A 105 4.02 17.76 -11.92
C ALA A 105 3.99 19.29 -12.00
N GLY A 106 4.75 19.96 -11.13
CA GLY A 106 4.82 21.42 -11.07
C GLY A 106 3.80 22.11 -10.16
N GLU A 107 2.89 21.38 -9.55
CA GLU A 107 2.02 21.94 -8.52
C GLU A 107 2.80 22.25 -7.23
N PRO A 108 2.43 23.33 -6.51
CA PRO A 108 3.11 23.68 -5.27
C PRO A 108 2.96 22.58 -4.20
N PHE A 109 4.05 22.28 -3.50
CA PHE A 109 4.01 21.42 -2.34
C PHE A 109 3.34 22.14 -1.16
N SER A 110 2.39 21.47 -0.52
CA SER A 110 1.72 21.94 0.69
C SER A 110 1.67 20.85 1.74
N ALA A 111 2.45 20.99 2.80
CA ALA A 111 2.44 20.07 3.94
C ALA A 111 1.07 20.04 4.63
N ILE A 112 0.38 21.17 4.70
CA ILE A 112 -0.97 21.27 5.27
C ILE A 112 -1.96 20.48 4.42
N ALA A 113 -1.92 20.62 3.10
CA ALA A 113 -2.82 19.88 2.20
C ALA A 113 -2.60 18.37 2.30
N ILE A 114 -1.34 17.91 2.45
CA ILE A 114 -1.02 16.48 2.67
C ILE A 114 -1.62 16.01 3.99
N GLN A 115 -1.41 16.75 5.09
CA GLN A 115 -1.96 16.39 6.39
C GLN A 115 -3.49 16.32 6.35
N GLU A 116 -4.15 17.33 5.81
CA GLU A 116 -5.61 17.35 5.69
C GLU A 116 -6.15 16.20 4.84
N SER A 117 -5.47 15.85 3.74
CA SER A 117 -5.85 14.71 2.89
C SER A 117 -5.73 13.38 3.63
N LEU A 118 -4.66 13.18 4.41
CA LEU A 118 -4.52 12.00 5.28
C LEU A 118 -5.65 11.94 6.31
N GLU A 119 -5.99 13.06 6.96
CA GLU A 119 -7.06 13.12 7.94
C GLU A 119 -8.43 12.77 7.32
N ARG A 120 -8.74 13.30 6.13
CA ARG A 120 -9.97 12.97 5.42
C ARG A 120 -9.99 11.50 5.02
N THR A 121 -8.87 10.93 4.58
CA THR A 121 -8.74 9.50 4.24
C THR A 121 -9.01 8.64 5.46
N ILE A 122 -8.40 8.94 6.61
CA ILE A 122 -8.62 8.21 7.87
C ILE A 122 -10.10 8.28 8.28
N GLY A 123 -10.69 9.46 8.27
CA GLY A 123 -12.11 9.66 8.59
C GLY A 123 -13.04 8.84 7.68
N ALA A 124 -12.77 8.85 6.36
CA ALA A 124 -13.55 8.09 5.39
C ALA A 124 -13.42 6.56 5.59
N VAL A 125 -12.21 6.05 5.83
CA VAL A 125 -11.97 4.62 6.12
C VAL A 125 -12.62 4.21 7.43
N ALA A 126 -12.54 5.04 8.47
CA ALA A 126 -13.19 4.81 9.76
C ALA A 126 -14.72 4.69 9.61
N ALA A 127 -15.34 5.60 8.85
CA ALA A 127 -16.77 5.56 8.55
C ALA A 127 -17.15 4.28 7.76
N ILE A 128 -16.38 3.90 6.72
CA ILE A 128 -16.59 2.68 5.91
C ILE A 128 -16.54 1.43 6.78
N ARG A 129 -15.63 1.39 7.75
CA ARG A 129 -15.39 0.24 8.64
C ARG A 129 -16.18 0.28 9.94
N ARG A 130 -16.86 1.38 10.22
CA ARG A 130 -17.56 1.65 11.50
C ARG A 130 -16.61 1.57 12.71
N LEU A 131 -15.42 2.15 12.56
CA LEU A 131 -14.39 2.22 13.59
C LEU A 131 -14.30 3.64 14.15
N ASN A 132 -13.74 3.77 15.35
CA ASN A 132 -13.36 5.07 15.89
C ASN A 132 -12.16 5.63 15.09
N PRO A 133 -12.23 6.86 14.56
CA PRO A 133 -11.17 7.45 13.74
C PRO A 133 -9.82 7.54 14.48
N GLU A 134 -9.85 7.84 15.78
CA GLU A 134 -8.62 7.96 16.56
C GLU A 134 -7.94 6.62 16.82
N GLU A 135 -8.72 5.56 17.04
CA GLU A 135 -8.20 4.19 17.15
C GLU A 135 -7.63 3.71 15.83
N LEU A 136 -8.33 4.01 14.71
CA LEU A 136 -7.83 3.71 13.37
C LEU A 136 -6.51 4.44 13.11
N ARG A 137 -6.39 5.72 13.46
CA ARG A 137 -5.16 6.50 13.34
C ARG A 137 -3.99 5.81 14.05
N LYS A 138 -4.19 5.40 15.31
CA LYS A 138 -3.17 4.69 16.09
C LYS A 138 -2.75 3.38 15.42
N THR A 139 -3.72 2.63 14.90
CA THR A 139 -3.45 1.39 14.18
C THR A 139 -2.63 1.63 12.91
N LEU A 140 -3.03 2.61 12.09
CA LEU A 140 -2.30 2.96 10.86
C LEU A 140 -0.87 3.46 11.16
N ALA A 141 -0.70 4.24 12.22
CA ALA A 141 0.63 4.67 12.66
C ALA A 141 1.49 3.47 13.12
N THR A 142 0.91 2.50 13.81
CA THR A 142 1.58 1.25 14.20
C THR A 142 1.96 0.44 12.96
N ASN A 143 1.07 0.31 11.99
CA ASN A 143 1.32 -0.37 10.72
C ASN A 143 2.48 0.28 9.96
N ALA A 144 2.50 1.62 9.86
CA ALA A 144 3.57 2.34 9.19
C ALA A 144 4.94 2.12 9.86
N ARG A 145 4.97 2.13 11.21
CA ARG A 145 6.19 1.79 11.95
C ARG A 145 6.61 0.34 11.70
N ALA A 146 5.67 -0.61 11.74
CA ALA A 146 5.96 -2.02 11.47
C ALA A 146 6.50 -2.22 10.06
N LEU A 147 5.94 -1.52 9.06
CA LEU A 147 6.44 -1.55 7.69
C LEU A 147 7.90 -1.08 7.59
N LEU A 148 8.30 -0.07 8.36
CA LEU A 148 9.62 0.56 8.24
C LEU A 148 10.68 -0.05 9.17
N SER A 149 10.30 -0.61 10.32
CA SER A 149 11.23 -0.92 11.39
C SER A 149 11.26 -2.39 11.84
N SER A 150 10.27 -3.21 11.45
CA SER A 150 10.25 -4.61 11.90
C SER A 150 11.08 -5.49 10.96
N PRO A 151 11.81 -6.49 11.45
CA PRO A 151 12.42 -7.50 10.59
C PRO A 151 11.34 -8.31 9.84
N LEU A 152 11.75 -9.01 8.78
CA LEU A 152 10.90 -10.01 8.15
C LEU A 152 10.82 -11.23 9.06
N SER A 153 9.64 -11.70 9.30
CA SER A 153 9.35 -12.96 10.01
C SER A 153 9.49 -14.17 9.11
#